data_dbd9b5bc535998077928120fd10aac7b
#
_entry.id   dbd9b5bc535998077928120fd10aac7b
#
_cell.length_a   1.000
_cell.length_b   1.000
_cell.length_c   1.000
_cell.angle_alpha   90.00
_cell.angle_beta   90.00
_cell.angle_gamma   90.00
#
_symmetry.space_group_name_H-M   'P 1'
#
loop_
_entity.id
_entity.type
_entity.pdbx_description
1 polymer ?
#
loop_
_entity_poly.entity_id
_entity_poly.type
_entity_poly.pdbx_seq_one_letter_code
_entity_poly.pdbx_strand_id
1 'polypeptide(L)'
;MHYKELRQINVSQHIEKKNGLSYLSWSWALDQLLQLDNDATWEYLEPKKFGDSLMVFCKVTAFGKSRTAQLPVMDFRNRAILNPNAYEVNTAMQRCLAKAISLHGIGLYIYAGEDLPIADQTVASDNPLMLIAQEVTDLIKLDNIKSAHERCEGLNHDDKLGVWSLLNANTKLALKKYLEA
;
A
#
# COMPACT_ATOMS: atom_id res chain seq x y z
N MET A 1 -8.43 -12.58 -23.37
CA MET A 1 -7.79 -13.01 -22.12
C MET A 1 -8.83 -13.07 -21.00
N HIS A 2 -8.78 -14.11 -20.16
CA HIS A 2 -9.76 -14.27 -19.10
C HIS A 2 -9.29 -13.65 -17.79
N TYR A 3 -10.23 -13.15 -16.99
CA TYR A 3 -9.96 -12.56 -15.67
C TYR A 3 -9.08 -13.45 -14.77
N LYS A 4 -9.26 -14.78 -14.82
CA LYS A 4 -8.45 -15.73 -14.04
C LYS A 4 -6.96 -15.68 -14.37
N GLU A 5 -6.61 -15.48 -15.65
CA GLU A 5 -5.23 -15.36 -16.13
C GLU A 5 -4.61 -14.03 -15.67
N LEU A 6 -5.37 -12.92 -15.83
CA LEU A 6 -4.93 -11.60 -15.40
C LEU A 6 -4.65 -11.52 -13.89
N ARG A 7 -5.49 -12.20 -13.08
CA ARG A 7 -5.34 -12.26 -11.63
C ARG A 7 -4.08 -13.01 -11.17
N GLN A 8 -3.52 -13.89 -12.00
CA GLN A 8 -2.31 -14.66 -11.70
C GLN A 8 -1.02 -13.87 -11.96
N ILE A 9 -1.10 -12.72 -12.59
CA ILE A 9 0.06 -11.88 -12.85
C ILE A 9 0.66 -11.43 -11.51
N ASN A 10 1.92 -11.79 -11.29
CA ASN A 10 2.64 -11.40 -10.09
C ASN A 10 3.12 -9.96 -10.18
N VAL A 11 2.56 -9.09 -9.34
CA VAL A 11 2.91 -7.66 -9.30
C VAL A 11 3.82 -7.29 -8.12
N SER A 12 4.30 -8.25 -7.35
CA SER A 12 5.02 -8.02 -6.07
C SER A 12 6.26 -7.13 -6.20
N GLN A 13 6.96 -7.18 -7.34
CA GLN A 13 8.14 -6.35 -7.61
C GLN A 13 7.80 -4.92 -8.03
N HIS A 14 6.52 -4.63 -8.31
CA HIS A 14 6.03 -3.34 -8.82
C HIS A 14 5.06 -2.65 -7.85
N ILE A 15 5.11 -3.09 -6.59
CA ILE A 15 4.34 -2.50 -5.48
C ILE A 15 5.20 -1.46 -4.79
N GLU A 16 4.72 -0.24 -4.77
CA GLU A 16 5.27 0.84 -3.95
C GLU A 16 4.61 0.83 -2.58
N LYS A 17 5.42 0.71 -1.52
CA LYS A 17 4.92 0.81 -0.14
C LYS A 17 5.14 2.22 0.39
N LYS A 18 4.07 2.87 0.80
CA LYS A 18 4.11 4.20 1.41
C LYS A 18 3.15 4.24 2.59
N ASN A 19 3.69 4.49 3.79
CA ASN A 19 2.91 4.63 5.03
C ASN A 19 1.95 3.46 5.34
N GLY A 20 2.44 2.23 5.15
CA GLY A 20 1.66 1.03 5.44
C GLY A 20 0.67 0.60 4.34
N LEU A 21 0.48 1.42 3.31
CA LEU A 21 -0.32 1.05 2.15
C LEU A 21 0.53 0.56 0.99
N SER A 22 -0.03 -0.37 0.26
CA SER A 22 0.56 -0.91 -0.97
C SER A 22 -0.09 -0.24 -2.18
N TYR A 23 0.74 0.28 -3.08
CA TYR A 23 0.29 0.91 -4.33
C TYR A 23 0.91 0.18 -5.50
N LEU A 24 0.12 -0.18 -6.48
CA LEU A 24 0.64 -0.65 -7.74
C LEU A 24 1.21 0.54 -8.52
N SER A 25 2.45 0.41 -9.01
CA SER A 25 3.03 1.42 -9.90
C SER A 25 2.12 1.62 -11.11
N TRP A 26 1.59 2.84 -11.27
CA TRP A 26 0.63 3.16 -12.33
C TRP A 26 1.24 3.00 -13.72
N SER A 27 2.50 3.38 -13.89
CA SER A 27 3.20 3.29 -15.17
C SER A 27 3.43 1.84 -15.58
N TRP A 28 3.84 0.99 -14.63
CA TRP A 28 3.97 -0.43 -14.88
C TRP A 28 2.61 -1.09 -15.17
N ALA A 29 1.59 -0.76 -14.40
CA ALA A 29 0.25 -1.31 -14.59
C ALA A 29 -0.31 -0.97 -15.98
N LEU A 30 -0.09 0.27 -16.44
CA LEU A 30 -0.51 0.71 -17.76
C LEU A 30 0.29 0.02 -18.87
N ASP A 31 1.60 -0.10 -18.71
CA ASP A 31 2.46 -0.83 -19.66
C ASP A 31 2.01 -2.29 -19.79
N GLN A 32 1.78 -2.98 -18.69
CA GLN A 32 1.26 -4.35 -18.70
C GLN A 32 -0.11 -4.47 -19.35
N LEU A 33 -1.01 -3.52 -19.08
CA LEU A 33 -2.33 -3.50 -19.69
C LEU A 33 -2.22 -3.42 -21.22
N LEU A 34 -1.40 -2.49 -21.73
CA LEU A 34 -1.22 -2.25 -23.17
C LEU A 34 -0.48 -3.39 -23.87
N GLN A 35 0.43 -4.11 -23.18
CA GLN A 35 1.03 -5.33 -23.71
C GLN A 35 0.03 -6.47 -23.87
N LEU A 36 -1.00 -6.54 -23.00
CA LEU A 36 -2.01 -7.59 -23.01
C LEU A 36 -3.22 -7.25 -23.87
N ASP A 37 -3.53 -5.97 -24.02
CA ASP A 37 -4.62 -5.42 -24.83
C ASP A 37 -4.20 -4.03 -25.35
N ASN A 38 -3.64 -3.99 -26.55
CA ASN A 38 -3.15 -2.75 -27.17
C ASN A 38 -4.27 -1.77 -27.56
N ASP A 39 -5.51 -2.23 -27.58
CA ASP A 39 -6.70 -1.40 -27.85
C ASP A 39 -7.30 -0.84 -26.56
N ALA A 40 -6.68 -1.13 -25.40
CA ALA A 40 -7.14 -0.60 -24.11
C ALA A 40 -7.10 0.93 -24.08
N THR A 41 -8.15 1.51 -23.53
CA THR A 41 -8.27 2.97 -23.36
C THR A 41 -8.62 3.32 -21.94
N TRP A 42 -8.29 4.54 -21.54
CA TRP A 42 -8.70 5.08 -20.24
C TRP A 42 -9.11 6.53 -20.37
N GLU A 43 -9.98 6.94 -19.46
CA GLU A 43 -10.41 8.34 -19.33
C GLU A 43 -10.58 8.71 -17.85
N TYR A 44 -10.16 9.91 -17.49
CA TYR A 44 -10.49 10.51 -16.21
C TYR A 44 -11.84 11.19 -16.33
N LEU A 45 -12.79 10.77 -15.48
CA LEU A 45 -14.11 11.36 -15.45
C LEU A 45 -14.10 12.63 -14.57
N GLU A 46 -15.18 13.42 -14.68
CA GLU A 46 -15.37 14.64 -13.88
C GLU A 46 -15.23 14.33 -12.38
N PRO A 47 -14.31 15.00 -11.66
CA PRO A 47 -14.20 14.84 -10.22
C PRO A 47 -15.42 15.35 -9.49
N LYS A 48 -15.79 14.73 -8.36
CA LYS A 48 -16.92 15.17 -7.53
C LYS A 48 -16.44 15.72 -6.21
N LYS A 49 -17.05 16.85 -5.80
CA LYS A 49 -16.84 17.45 -4.48
C LYS A 49 -17.70 16.77 -3.43
N PHE A 50 -17.13 16.59 -2.24
CA PHE A 50 -17.78 16.15 -1.01
C PHE A 50 -17.39 17.13 0.10
N GLY A 51 -18.19 18.19 0.30
CA GLY A 51 -17.76 19.36 1.06
C GLY A 51 -16.55 20.01 0.39
N ASP A 52 -15.48 20.23 1.16
CA ASP A 52 -14.21 20.78 0.67
C ASP A 52 -13.24 19.71 0.15
N SER A 53 -13.61 18.43 0.20
CA SER A 53 -12.80 17.33 -0.32
C SER A 53 -13.21 16.96 -1.75
N LEU A 54 -12.33 16.24 -2.45
CA LEU A 54 -12.51 15.86 -3.85
C LEU A 54 -12.34 14.36 -4.03
N MET A 55 -13.20 13.74 -4.85
CA MET A 55 -13.06 12.36 -5.30
C MET A 55 -12.84 12.34 -6.81
N VAL A 56 -11.79 11.62 -7.25
CA VAL A 56 -11.46 11.42 -8.66
C VAL A 56 -11.98 10.07 -9.13
N PHE A 57 -12.24 9.97 -10.43
CA PHE A 57 -12.74 8.76 -11.08
C PHE A 57 -11.90 8.47 -12.33
N CYS A 58 -11.63 7.20 -12.56
CA CYS A 58 -10.97 6.74 -13.79
C CYS A 58 -11.73 5.54 -14.35
N LYS A 59 -12.07 5.61 -15.64
CA LYS A 59 -12.65 4.50 -16.39
C LYS A 59 -11.59 3.90 -17.29
N VAL A 60 -11.39 2.59 -17.21
CA VAL A 60 -10.54 1.80 -18.09
C VAL A 60 -11.40 0.84 -18.88
N THR A 61 -11.23 0.84 -20.20
CA THR A 61 -11.88 -0.12 -21.12
C THR A 61 -10.80 -1.03 -21.69
N ALA A 62 -10.87 -2.30 -21.35
CA ALA A 62 -9.95 -3.33 -21.81
C ALA A 62 -10.63 -4.69 -21.86
N PHE A 63 -10.14 -5.58 -22.71
CA PHE A 63 -10.69 -6.95 -22.89
C PHE A 63 -12.19 -6.94 -23.16
N GLY A 64 -12.68 -5.93 -23.90
CA GLY A 64 -14.10 -5.75 -24.24
C GLY A 64 -14.99 -5.33 -23.06
N LYS A 65 -14.44 -4.86 -21.94
CA LYS A 65 -15.19 -4.44 -20.74
C LYS A 65 -14.70 -3.08 -20.23
N SER A 66 -15.64 -2.26 -19.77
CA SER A 66 -15.33 -1.00 -19.08
C SER A 66 -15.48 -1.19 -17.57
N ARG A 67 -14.51 -0.67 -16.80
CA ARG A 67 -14.53 -0.65 -15.34
C ARG A 67 -14.12 0.72 -14.84
N THR A 68 -14.82 1.20 -13.81
CA THR A 68 -14.56 2.50 -13.21
C THR A 68 -14.11 2.34 -11.77
N ALA A 69 -12.99 2.96 -11.43
CA ALA A 69 -12.53 3.11 -10.06
C ALA A 69 -12.76 4.54 -9.58
N GLN A 70 -12.76 4.70 -8.26
CA GLN A 70 -12.84 5.97 -7.56
C GLN A 70 -11.78 6.03 -6.47
N LEU A 71 -11.29 7.22 -6.18
CA LEU A 71 -10.31 7.46 -5.13
C LEU A 71 -10.50 8.88 -4.57
N PRO A 72 -10.60 9.07 -3.25
CA PRO A 72 -10.54 10.40 -2.67
C PRO A 72 -9.14 10.99 -2.82
N VAL A 73 -9.03 12.30 -2.97
CA VAL A 73 -7.75 13.00 -2.84
C VAL A 73 -7.38 13.01 -1.37
N MET A 74 -6.30 12.29 -1.01
CA MET A 74 -5.95 12.02 0.37
C MET A 74 -4.47 12.22 0.66
N ASP A 75 -4.17 12.55 1.92
CA ASP A 75 -2.82 12.67 2.44
C ASP A 75 -2.16 11.29 2.68
N PHE A 76 -0.92 11.31 3.17
CA PHE A 76 -0.17 10.09 3.48
C PHE A 76 -0.72 9.29 4.68
N ARG A 77 -1.69 9.83 5.42
CA ARG A 77 -2.41 9.16 6.51
C ARG A 77 -3.81 8.70 6.10
N ASN A 78 -4.09 8.67 4.77
CA ASN A 78 -5.39 8.33 4.19
C ASN A 78 -6.55 9.24 4.63
N ARG A 79 -6.26 10.49 5.02
CA ARG A 79 -7.28 11.47 5.34
C ARG A 79 -7.54 12.33 4.11
N ALA A 80 -8.80 12.61 3.83
CA ALA A 80 -9.17 13.49 2.73
C ALA A 80 -8.50 14.87 2.90
N ILE A 81 -7.89 15.37 1.81
CA ILE A 81 -7.31 16.70 1.74
C ILE A 81 -8.42 17.68 1.41
N LEU A 82 -8.52 18.76 2.20
CA LEU A 82 -9.46 19.83 1.94
C LEU A 82 -8.85 20.82 0.93
N ASN A 83 -9.64 21.21 -0.07
CA ASN A 83 -9.20 22.10 -1.16
C ASN A 83 -7.88 21.67 -1.80
N PRO A 84 -7.79 20.42 -2.32
CA PRO A 84 -6.55 19.89 -2.83
C PRO A 84 -6.03 20.69 -4.03
N ASN A 85 -4.70 20.87 -4.08
CA ASN A 85 -4.04 21.51 -5.19
C ASN A 85 -3.87 20.57 -6.40
N ALA A 86 -3.44 21.10 -7.55
CA ALA A 86 -3.30 20.33 -8.78
C ALA A 86 -2.33 19.14 -8.68
N TYR A 87 -1.27 19.23 -7.87
CA TYR A 87 -0.33 18.13 -7.65
C TYR A 87 -0.99 16.96 -6.91
N GLU A 88 -1.74 17.26 -5.86
CA GLU A 88 -2.47 16.27 -5.05
C GLU A 88 -3.56 15.58 -5.88
N VAL A 89 -4.29 16.36 -6.69
CA VAL A 89 -5.30 15.83 -7.62
C VAL A 89 -4.64 14.92 -8.66
N ASN A 90 -3.55 15.35 -9.31
CA ASN A 90 -2.84 14.54 -10.30
C ASN A 90 -2.33 13.22 -9.69
N THR A 91 -1.78 13.26 -8.47
CA THR A 91 -1.34 12.06 -7.76
C THR A 91 -2.50 11.09 -7.52
N ALA A 92 -3.66 11.61 -7.08
CA ALA A 92 -4.85 10.80 -6.88
C ALA A 92 -5.38 10.21 -8.20
N MET A 93 -5.34 10.96 -9.30
CA MET A 93 -5.76 10.50 -10.62
C MET A 93 -4.90 9.31 -11.10
N GLN A 94 -3.58 9.38 -10.96
CA GLN A 94 -2.69 8.28 -11.36
C GLN A 94 -2.88 7.03 -10.50
N ARG A 95 -3.08 7.19 -9.19
CA ARG A 95 -3.44 6.08 -8.29
C ARG A 95 -4.81 5.49 -8.65
N CYS A 96 -5.77 6.33 -9.02
CA CYS A 96 -7.09 5.90 -9.48
C CYS A 96 -7.01 5.09 -10.79
N LEU A 97 -6.11 5.47 -11.73
CA LEU A 97 -5.85 4.70 -12.95
C LEU A 97 -5.32 3.29 -12.61
N ALA A 98 -4.31 3.18 -11.74
CA ALA A 98 -3.79 1.88 -11.31
C ALA A 98 -4.90 1.01 -10.67
N LYS A 99 -5.77 1.61 -9.83
CA LYS A 99 -6.92 0.93 -9.23
C LYS A 99 -7.95 0.50 -10.29
N ALA A 100 -8.22 1.31 -11.30
CA ALA A 100 -9.13 0.95 -12.40
C ALA A 100 -8.59 -0.21 -13.25
N ILE A 101 -7.27 -0.22 -13.52
CA ILE A 101 -6.59 -1.33 -14.21
C ILE A 101 -6.71 -2.61 -13.37
N SER A 102 -6.50 -2.53 -12.06
CA SER A 102 -6.58 -3.69 -11.18
C SER A 102 -7.96 -4.35 -11.16
N LEU A 103 -9.03 -3.59 -11.38
CA LEU A 103 -10.38 -4.14 -11.48
C LEU A 103 -10.53 -5.13 -12.65
N HIS A 104 -9.64 -5.09 -13.65
CA HIS A 104 -9.58 -6.10 -14.72
C HIS A 104 -8.87 -7.40 -14.29
N GLY A 105 -8.19 -7.40 -13.13
CA GLY A 105 -7.52 -8.56 -12.54
C GLY A 105 -6.05 -8.33 -12.19
N ILE A 106 -5.37 -7.40 -12.86
CA ILE A 106 -3.93 -7.16 -12.70
C ILE A 106 -3.66 -6.56 -11.30
N GLY A 107 -3.15 -7.39 -10.38
CA GLY A 107 -2.79 -6.97 -9.04
C GLY A 107 -3.97 -6.59 -8.12
N LEU A 108 -5.20 -7.02 -8.42
CA LEU A 108 -6.36 -6.69 -7.59
C LEU A 108 -6.19 -7.12 -6.12
N TYR A 109 -5.44 -8.19 -5.88
CA TYR A 109 -5.20 -8.72 -4.54
C TYR A 109 -4.45 -7.77 -3.60
N ILE A 110 -3.71 -6.79 -4.11
CA ILE A 110 -2.98 -5.83 -3.26
C ILE A 110 -3.92 -4.83 -2.55
N TYR A 111 -5.14 -4.66 -3.06
CA TYR A 111 -6.16 -3.78 -2.48
C TYR A 111 -7.09 -4.51 -1.51
N ALA A 112 -6.84 -5.81 -1.24
CA ALA A 112 -7.61 -6.56 -0.26
C ALA A 112 -7.41 -5.95 1.14
N GLY A 113 -8.49 -5.60 1.82
CA GLY A 113 -8.46 -4.98 3.15
C GLY A 113 -8.30 -3.45 3.16
N GLU A 114 -8.26 -2.79 1.99
CA GLU A 114 -8.10 -1.32 1.92
C GLU A 114 -9.23 -0.56 2.64
N ASP A 115 -10.44 -1.11 2.65
CA ASP A 115 -11.62 -0.51 3.26
C ASP A 115 -11.90 -1.02 4.69
N LEU A 116 -11.01 -1.84 5.27
CA LEU A 116 -11.16 -2.29 6.64
C LEU A 116 -10.85 -1.16 7.64
N PRO A 117 -11.53 -1.09 8.78
CA PRO A 117 -11.19 -0.17 9.86
C PRO A 117 -9.71 -0.31 10.24
N ILE A 118 -9.07 0.79 10.64
CA ILE A 118 -7.63 0.80 10.97
C ILE A 118 -7.29 -0.25 12.05
N ALA A 119 -8.22 -0.52 12.96
CA ALA A 119 -8.07 -1.57 13.98
C ALA A 119 -7.96 -2.99 13.38
N ASP A 120 -8.60 -3.23 12.24
CA ASP A 120 -8.62 -4.54 11.58
C ASP A 120 -7.53 -4.67 10.50
N GLN A 121 -6.96 -3.56 10.03
CA GLN A 121 -5.85 -3.56 9.07
C GLN A 121 -4.55 -4.09 9.67
N THR A 122 -4.42 -4.11 11.01
CA THR A 122 -3.27 -4.67 11.72
C THR A 122 -3.18 -6.20 11.63
N VAL A 123 -4.24 -6.88 11.18
CA VAL A 123 -4.31 -8.35 11.12
C VAL A 123 -4.01 -8.91 9.72
N ALA A 124 -3.88 -8.08 8.69
CA ALA A 124 -3.73 -8.53 7.30
C ALA A 124 -2.27 -8.69 6.82
N SER A 125 -1.27 -8.58 7.68
CA SER A 125 0.10 -8.96 7.33
C SER A 125 0.45 -10.30 7.95
N ASP A 126 0.24 -11.38 7.23
CA ASP A 126 0.79 -12.72 7.52
C ASP A 126 2.34 -12.76 7.44
N ASN A 127 3.00 -11.64 7.65
CA ASN A 127 4.44 -11.60 7.78
C ASN A 127 4.80 -11.71 9.27
N PRO A 128 5.26 -12.89 9.74
CA PRO A 128 5.63 -13.09 11.14
C PRO A 128 6.65 -12.06 11.65
N LEU A 129 7.55 -11.58 10.76
CA LEU A 129 8.57 -10.59 11.11
C LEU A 129 7.96 -9.20 11.39
N MET A 130 6.83 -8.88 10.77
CA MET A 130 6.15 -7.61 10.99
C MET A 130 5.44 -7.59 12.35
N LEU A 131 4.86 -8.73 12.75
CA LEU A 131 4.27 -8.90 14.10
C LEU A 131 5.34 -8.75 15.18
N ILE A 132 6.51 -9.36 14.97
CA ILE A 132 7.65 -9.26 15.90
C ILE A 132 8.16 -7.83 15.96
N ALA A 133 8.30 -7.13 14.83
CA ALA A 133 8.74 -5.74 14.78
C ALA A 133 7.77 -4.79 15.53
N GLN A 134 6.46 -5.07 15.41
CA GLN A 134 5.44 -4.33 16.15
C GLN A 134 5.52 -4.60 17.66
N GLU A 135 5.64 -5.87 18.06
CA GLU A 135 5.82 -6.28 19.46
C GLU A 135 7.04 -5.60 20.10
N VAL A 136 8.18 -5.62 19.41
CA VAL A 136 9.42 -4.96 19.85
C VAL A 136 9.20 -3.43 20.00
N THR A 137 8.52 -2.82 19.05
CA THR A 137 8.22 -1.38 19.10
C THR A 137 7.32 -1.03 20.28
N ASP A 138 6.33 -1.86 20.59
CA ASP A 138 5.40 -1.61 21.68
C ASP A 138 6.04 -1.86 23.06
N LEU A 139 6.93 -2.86 23.17
CA LEU A 139 7.73 -3.08 24.37
C LEU A 139 8.62 -1.86 24.68
N ILE A 140 9.21 -1.24 23.67
CA ILE A 140 10.02 -0.02 23.86
C ILE A 140 9.17 1.18 24.28
N LYS A 141 7.96 1.35 23.74
CA LYS A 141 7.02 2.39 24.18
C LYS A 141 6.59 2.23 25.64
N LEU A 142 6.55 0.99 26.13
CA LEU A 142 6.27 0.65 27.53
C LEU A 142 7.51 0.70 28.43
N ASP A 143 8.62 1.26 27.95
CA ASP A 143 9.91 1.35 28.64
C ASP A 143 10.51 -0.02 29.06
N ASN A 144 10.10 -1.08 28.38
CA ASN A 144 10.58 -2.45 28.61
C ASN A 144 11.62 -2.87 27.57
N ILE A 145 12.76 -2.17 27.56
CA ILE A 145 13.83 -2.33 26.55
C ILE A 145 14.47 -3.72 26.65
N LYS A 146 14.59 -4.27 27.87
CA LYS A 146 15.17 -5.59 28.10
C LYS A 146 14.36 -6.68 27.36
N SER A 147 13.06 -6.72 27.55
CA SER A 147 12.20 -7.70 26.89
C SER A 147 12.18 -7.51 25.36
N ALA A 148 12.25 -6.25 24.88
CA ALA A 148 12.38 -5.97 23.45
C ALA A 148 13.67 -6.53 22.86
N HIS A 149 14.79 -6.42 23.57
CA HIS A 149 16.06 -6.98 23.18
C HIS A 149 16.03 -8.53 23.18
N GLU A 150 15.55 -9.15 24.28
CA GLU A 150 15.43 -10.60 24.39
C GLU A 150 14.56 -11.18 23.26
N ARG A 151 13.49 -10.46 22.88
CA ARG A 151 12.62 -10.86 21.76
C ARG A 151 13.36 -10.88 20.43
N CYS A 152 14.24 -9.92 20.19
CA CYS A 152 15.10 -9.92 19.00
C CYS A 152 16.18 -11.01 19.06
N GLU A 153 16.79 -11.24 20.22
CA GLU A 153 17.84 -12.25 20.38
C GLU A 153 17.35 -13.69 20.18
N GLY A 154 16.08 -13.97 20.46
CA GLY A 154 15.46 -15.27 20.22
C GLY A 154 15.24 -15.63 18.74
N LEU A 155 15.57 -14.75 17.79
CA LEU A 155 15.40 -14.97 16.35
C LEU A 155 16.68 -15.54 15.71
N ASN A 156 16.54 -16.27 14.61
CA ASN A 156 17.67 -16.62 13.76
C ASN A 156 18.26 -15.38 13.06
N HIS A 157 19.41 -15.51 12.42
CA HIS A 157 20.15 -14.39 11.84
C HIS A 157 19.34 -13.64 10.76
N ASP A 158 18.69 -14.36 9.86
CA ASP A 158 17.94 -13.77 8.74
C ASP A 158 16.68 -13.06 9.22
N ASP A 159 15.97 -13.65 10.20
CA ASP A 159 14.80 -13.03 10.81
C ASP A 159 15.18 -11.78 11.63
N LYS A 160 16.32 -11.77 12.32
CA LYS A 160 16.85 -10.57 12.99
C LYS A 160 17.05 -9.42 12.01
N LEU A 161 17.69 -9.69 10.86
CA LEU A 161 17.88 -8.68 9.82
C LEU A 161 16.53 -8.19 9.24
N GLY A 162 15.61 -9.12 9.04
CA GLY A 162 14.25 -8.82 8.57
C GLY A 162 13.50 -7.91 9.56
N VAL A 163 13.43 -8.29 10.83
CA VAL A 163 12.80 -7.48 11.88
C VAL A 163 13.50 -6.13 12.01
N TRP A 164 14.83 -6.10 12.03
CA TRP A 164 15.61 -4.87 12.12
C TRP A 164 15.27 -3.90 10.98
N SER A 165 15.10 -4.39 9.75
CA SER A 165 14.73 -3.55 8.60
C SER A 165 13.38 -2.85 8.80
N LEU A 166 12.43 -3.50 9.48
CA LEU A 166 11.06 -3.05 9.71
C LEU A 166 10.92 -2.07 10.90
N LEU A 167 11.91 -2.03 11.82
CA LEU A 167 11.87 -1.13 12.96
C LEU A 167 12.07 0.34 12.54
N ASN A 168 11.39 1.27 13.22
CA ASN A 168 11.59 2.70 13.03
C ASN A 168 12.90 3.21 13.68
N ALA A 169 13.32 4.43 13.32
CA ALA A 169 14.60 5.00 13.76
C ALA A 169 14.72 5.12 15.29
N ASN A 170 13.63 5.50 15.99
CA ASN A 170 13.62 5.66 17.44
C ASN A 170 13.78 4.31 18.17
N THR A 171 13.08 3.28 17.69
CA THR A 171 13.18 1.92 18.21
C THR A 171 14.58 1.35 18.02
N LYS A 172 15.19 1.54 16.83
CA LYS A 172 16.58 1.15 16.55
C LYS A 172 17.57 1.85 17.48
N LEU A 173 17.37 3.14 17.71
CA LEU A 173 18.25 3.91 18.59
C LEU A 173 18.15 3.45 20.04
N ALA A 174 16.96 3.17 20.55
CA ALA A 174 16.74 2.66 21.90
C ALA A 174 17.45 1.31 22.11
N LEU A 175 17.27 0.36 21.18
CA LEU A 175 17.94 -0.95 21.25
C LEU A 175 19.47 -0.82 21.18
N LYS A 176 20.03 0.05 20.33
CA LYS A 176 21.48 0.27 20.26
C LYS A 176 22.04 0.80 21.57
N LYS A 177 21.40 1.82 22.17
CA LYS A 177 21.83 2.40 23.46
C LYS A 177 21.81 1.37 24.59
N TYR A 178 20.88 0.43 24.58
CA TYR A 178 20.81 -0.66 25.56
C TYR A 178 21.96 -1.64 25.44
N LEU A 179 22.50 -1.86 24.23
CA LEU A 179 23.65 -2.74 23.98
C LEU A 179 25.00 -2.09 24.35
N GLU A 180 25.04 -0.75 24.41
CA GLU A 180 26.25 0.02 24.73
C GLU A 180 26.35 0.35 26.24
N ALA A 181 25.31 0.04 27.03
CA ALA A 181 25.24 0.30 28.47
C ALA A 181 25.56 -0.95 29.30
#